data_60994c22c9c09d501b799b1702f6db09
#
_entry.id   60994c22c9c09d501b799b1702f6db09
#
_cell.length_a   1.000
_cell.length_b   1.000
_cell.length_c   1.000
_cell.angle_alpha   90.00
_cell.angle_beta   90.00
_cell.angle_gamma   90.00
#
_symmetry.space_group_name_H-M   'P 1'
#
loop_
_entity.id
_entity.type
_entity.pdbx_description
1 polymer ?
#
loop_
_entity_poly.entity_id
_entity_poly.type
_entity_poly.pdbx_seq_one_letter_code
_entity_poly.pdbx_strand_id
1 'polypeptide(L)'
;MPRKPKQERSKATYDAIVEAAFICVAERGTAHTTTRHIADTAGIGVGSLYEYFANKEEVYDAMNQRFVAEVVAMLTPLTPQIVKSTIGDAIKLMLRHFGEFLNKNDQRYLKCARDAVRVDIKSYLHPITKLLSEIVIQVVMHHPEYMRLRRIPAMTYIFIHGGIFAVLQHLSDPNPPITYEELTEGLAEMVTHYVAREMQLTKALAPSS
;
A
#
# COMPACT_ATOMS: atom_id res chain seq x y z
N MET A 1 16.14 -24.84 -3.23
CA MET A 1 14.97 -24.00 -3.53
C MET A 1 13.84 -24.38 -2.58
N PRO A 2 13.31 -23.45 -1.76
CA PRO A 2 12.19 -23.72 -0.86
C PRO A 2 10.95 -24.16 -1.67
N ARG A 3 10.24 -25.15 -1.18
CA ARG A 3 9.02 -25.66 -1.83
C ARG A 3 7.86 -24.68 -1.61
N LYS A 4 7.27 -24.15 -2.68
CA LYS A 4 5.93 -23.54 -2.57
C LYS A 4 4.93 -24.60 -2.09
N PRO A 5 4.12 -24.33 -1.06
CA PRO A 5 3.21 -25.30 -0.48
C PRO A 5 2.16 -25.77 -1.49
N LYS A 6 2.09 -27.08 -1.73
CA LYS A 6 1.07 -27.69 -2.62
C LYS A 6 -0.07 -28.38 -1.84
N GLN A 7 0.02 -28.48 -0.51
CA GLN A 7 -0.99 -29.11 0.35
C GLN A 7 -1.49 -28.10 1.39
N GLU A 8 -2.75 -28.16 1.78
CA GLU A 8 -3.40 -27.24 2.74
C GLU A 8 -2.62 -27.11 4.07
N ARG A 9 -2.11 -28.23 4.61
CA ARG A 9 -1.32 -28.21 5.83
C ARG A 9 0.00 -27.43 5.68
N SER A 10 0.65 -27.57 4.54
CA SER A 10 1.88 -26.83 4.22
C SER A 10 1.62 -25.36 4.04
N LYS A 11 0.47 -24.98 3.46
CA LYS A 11 0.03 -23.58 3.34
C LYS A 11 -0.26 -22.98 4.71
N ALA A 12 -0.98 -23.68 5.58
CA ALA A 12 -1.27 -23.21 6.92
C ALA A 12 0.01 -22.93 7.73
N THR A 13 1.03 -23.81 7.62
CA THR A 13 2.32 -23.60 8.28
C THR A 13 3.06 -22.39 7.69
N TYR A 14 3.07 -22.24 6.37
CA TYR A 14 3.65 -21.06 5.70
C TYR A 14 2.98 -19.77 6.18
N ASP A 15 1.65 -19.74 6.19
CA ASP A 15 0.88 -18.58 6.64
C ASP A 15 1.12 -18.28 8.13
N ALA A 16 1.26 -19.29 8.98
CA ALA A 16 1.58 -19.14 10.40
C ALA A 16 2.98 -18.55 10.60
N ILE A 17 3.98 -18.93 9.79
CA ILE A 17 5.33 -18.33 9.86
C ILE A 17 5.30 -16.86 9.48
N VAL A 18 4.59 -16.50 8.39
CA VAL A 18 4.47 -15.10 7.94
C VAL A 18 3.72 -14.26 8.99
N GLU A 19 2.65 -14.82 9.59
CA GLU A 19 1.92 -14.17 10.67
C GLU A 19 2.80 -13.93 11.90
N ALA A 20 3.57 -14.94 12.31
CA ALA A 20 4.52 -14.83 13.41
C ALA A 20 5.61 -13.78 13.14
N ALA A 21 6.03 -13.63 11.88
CA ALA A 21 6.99 -12.60 11.49
C ALA A 21 6.42 -11.19 11.71
N PHE A 22 5.16 -10.92 11.32
CA PHE A 22 4.50 -9.65 11.62
C PHE A 22 4.44 -9.36 13.12
N ILE A 23 4.12 -10.36 13.94
CA ILE A 23 4.06 -10.22 15.41
C ILE A 23 5.46 -9.87 15.95
N CYS A 24 6.47 -10.66 15.60
CA CYS A 24 7.84 -10.45 16.07
C CYS A 24 8.41 -9.10 15.66
N VAL A 25 8.17 -8.66 14.41
CA VAL A 25 8.65 -7.37 13.91
C VAL A 25 7.92 -6.22 14.60
N ALA A 26 6.61 -6.33 14.82
CA ALA A 26 5.83 -5.31 15.53
C ALA A 26 6.27 -5.13 17.00
N GLU A 27 6.74 -6.21 17.65
CA GLU A 27 7.19 -6.18 19.04
C GLU A 27 8.66 -5.73 19.21
N ARG A 28 9.55 -6.13 18.29
CA ARG A 28 11.01 -6.07 18.48
C ARG A 28 11.73 -5.26 17.40
N GLY A 29 11.04 -4.94 16.32
CA GLY A 29 11.64 -4.39 15.10
C GLY A 29 12.37 -5.45 14.27
N THR A 30 12.65 -5.12 13.00
CA THR A 30 13.34 -6.02 12.04
C THR A 30 14.76 -6.37 12.48
N ALA A 31 15.49 -5.43 13.10
CA ALA A 31 16.87 -5.61 13.52
C ALA A 31 17.02 -6.67 14.63
N HIS A 32 16.05 -6.76 15.54
CA HIS A 32 16.09 -7.65 16.71
C HIS A 32 15.26 -8.93 16.54
N THR A 33 14.53 -9.07 15.43
CA THR A 33 13.79 -10.30 15.10
C THR A 33 14.73 -11.34 14.51
N THR A 34 14.65 -12.58 15.01
CA THR A 34 15.43 -13.73 14.53
C THR A 34 14.49 -14.83 14.02
N THR A 35 14.99 -15.74 13.18
CA THR A 35 14.24 -16.93 12.72
C THR A 35 13.77 -17.80 13.89
N ARG A 36 14.52 -17.83 14.99
CA ARG A 36 14.14 -18.53 16.22
C ARG A 36 12.90 -17.88 16.86
N HIS A 37 12.90 -16.56 17.02
CA HIS A 37 11.71 -15.84 17.54
C HIS A 37 10.48 -16.10 16.68
N ILE A 38 10.63 -16.08 15.35
CA ILE A 38 9.53 -16.36 14.41
C ILE A 38 9.03 -17.79 14.56
N ALA A 39 9.93 -18.79 14.63
CA ALA A 39 9.56 -20.18 14.79
C ALA A 39 8.84 -20.46 16.11
N ASP A 40 9.37 -19.91 17.22
CA ASP A 40 8.78 -20.02 18.57
C ASP A 40 7.35 -19.39 18.59
N THR A 41 7.18 -18.22 17.99
CA THR A 41 5.88 -17.54 17.86
C THR A 41 4.91 -18.31 16.96
N ALA A 42 5.40 -18.93 15.89
CA ALA A 42 4.60 -19.77 15.00
C ALA A 42 4.24 -21.14 15.58
N GLY A 43 4.82 -21.52 16.74
CA GLY A 43 4.61 -22.81 17.38
C GLY A 43 5.25 -23.99 16.65
N ILE A 44 6.37 -23.74 15.94
CA ILE A 44 7.10 -24.76 15.16
C ILE A 44 8.59 -24.81 15.55
N GLY A 45 9.25 -25.93 15.23
CA GLY A 45 10.71 -25.99 15.35
C GLY A 45 11.43 -25.11 14.33
N VAL A 46 12.60 -24.56 14.70
CA VAL A 46 13.43 -23.74 13.78
C VAL A 46 13.82 -24.54 12.52
N GLY A 47 14.05 -25.85 12.64
CA GLY A 47 14.30 -26.74 11.49
C GLY A 47 13.14 -26.74 10.49
N SER A 48 11.90 -26.78 10.99
CA SER A 48 10.70 -26.70 10.14
C SER A 48 10.55 -25.36 9.44
N LEU A 49 10.96 -24.25 10.06
CA LEU A 49 10.96 -22.95 9.40
C LEU A 49 11.90 -22.96 8.17
N TYR A 50 13.07 -23.56 8.32
CA TYR A 50 14.06 -23.67 7.22
C TYR A 50 13.64 -24.60 6.07
N GLU A 51 12.59 -25.41 6.24
CA GLU A 51 11.95 -26.14 5.13
C GLU A 51 11.18 -25.20 4.19
N TYR A 52 10.69 -24.05 4.69
CA TYR A 52 9.91 -23.05 3.95
C TYR A 52 10.71 -21.84 3.49
N PHE A 53 11.67 -21.39 4.28
CA PHE A 53 12.45 -20.17 4.06
C PHE A 53 13.93 -20.42 4.31
N ALA A 54 14.79 -20.09 3.35
CA ALA A 54 16.23 -20.34 3.48
C ALA A 54 16.89 -19.41 4.52
N ASN A 55 16.33 -18.23 4.75
CA ASN A 55 16.85 -17.22 5.66
C ASN A 55 15.74 -16.30 6.14
N LYS A 56 16.08 -15.34 7.02
CA LYS A 56 15.17 -14.35 7.58
C LYS A 56 14.64 -13.38 6.50
N GLU A 57 15.47 -13.05 5.55
CA GLU A 57 15.17 -12.14 4.46
C GLU A 57 14.01 -12.68 3.60
N GLU A 58 14.02 -13.98 3.29
CA GLU A 58 12.90 -14.62 2.57
C GLU A 58 11.59 -14.58 3.36
N VAL A 59 11.65 -14.67 4.69
CA VAL A 59 10.45 -14.48 5.53
C VAL A 59 9.93 -13.04 5.41
N TYR A 60 10.82 -12.06 5.42
CA TYR A 60 10.45 -10.65 5.27
C TYR A 60 9.92 -10.34 3.87
N ASP A 61 10.45 -10.97 2.83
CA ASP A 61 9.92 -10.88 1.48
C ASP A 61 8.48 -11.39 1.41
N ALA A 62 8.21 -12.54 2.01
CA ALA A 62 6.86 -13.10 2.10
C ALA A 62 5.91 -12.20 2.91
N MET A 63 6.40 -11.61 4.01
CA MET A 63 5.66 -10.65 4.83
C MET A 63 5.29 -9.40 4.02
N ASN A 64 6.23 -8.83 3.26
CA ASN A 64 5.98 -7.66 2.41
C ASN A 64 5.00 -7.96 1.28
N GLN A 65 5.16 -9.12 0.61
CA GLN A 65 4.23 -9.58 -0.43
C GLN A 65 2.81 -9.75 0.12
N ARG A 66 2.66 -10.32 1.31
CA ARG A 66 1.35 -10.49 1.97
C ARG A 66 0.75 -9.13 2.33
N PHE A 67 1.52 -8.21 2.90
CA PHE A 67 1.05 -6.85 3.21
C PHE A 67 0.50 -6.15 1.96
N VAL A 68 1.26 -6.16 0.86
CA VAL A 68 0.83 -5.57 -0.41
C VAL A 68 -0.43 -6.24 -0.95
N ALA A 69 -0.51 -7.57 -0.90
CA ALA A 69 -1.69 -8.31 -1.32
C ALA A 69 -2.94 -7.95 -0.50
N GLU A 70 -2.79 -7.75 0.81
CA GLU A 70 -3.89 -7.34 1.71
C GLU A 70 -4.30 -5.88 1.46
N VAL A 71 -3.38 -4.98 1.14
CA VAL A 71 -3.71 -3.60 0.73
C VAL A 71 -4.50 -3.61 -0.58
N VAL A 72 -4.08 -4.39 -1.57
CA VAL A 72 -4.82 -4.56 -2.83
C VAL A 72 -6.22 -5.14 -2.57
N ALA A 73 -6.31 -6.18 -1.73
CA ALA A 73 -7.59 -6.80 -1.36
C ALA A 73 -8.53 -5.83 -0.62
N MET A 74 -8.00 -4.92 0.17
CA MET A 74 -8.75 -3.89 0.87
C MET A 74 -9.26 -2.80 -0.08
N LEU A 75 -8.45 -2.36 -1.06
CA LEU A 75 -8.81 -1.31 -2.00
C LEU A 75 -9.76 -1.79 -3.11
N THR A 76 -9.60 -3.02 -3.59
CA THR A 76 -10.35 -3.55 -4.74
C THR A 76 -11.88 -3.41 -4.60
N PRO A 77 -12.53 -3.77 -3.48
CA PRO A 77 -13.99 -3.63 -3.32
C PRO A 77 -14.46 -2.18 -3.25
N LEU A 78 -13.56 -1.20 -3.00
CA LEU A 78 -13.89 0.22 -2.97
C LEU A 78 -13.95 0.83 -4.38
N THR A 79 -13.41 0.15 -5.39
CA THR A 79 -13.29 0.68 -6.77
C THR A 79 -14.60 1.25 -7.33
N PRO A 80 -15.78 0.58 -7.21
CA PRO A 80 -17.03 1.13 -7.74
C PRO A 80 -17.47 2.44 -7.08
N GLN A 81 -17.16 2.62 -5.79
CA GLN A 81 -17.45 3.85 -5.07
C GLN A 81 -16.45 4.94 -5.45
N ILE A 82 -15.16 4.62 -5.52
CA ILE A 82 -14.08 5.54 -5.93
C ILE A 82 -14.38 6.12 -7.30
N VAL A 83 -14.74 5.28 -8.27
CA VAL A 83 -15.00 5.70 -9.66
C VAL A 83 -16.18 6.68 -9.76
N LYS A 84 -17.16 6.59 -8.88
CA LYS A 84 -18.34 7.49 -8.85
C LYS A 84 -18.11 8.76 -8.01
N SER A 85 -17.04 8.83 -7.23
CA SER A 85 -16.74 9.94 -6.34
C SER A 85 -16.04 11.09 -7.07
N THR A 86 -16.00 12.26 -6.46
CA THR A 86 -15.07 13.32 -6.87
C THR A 86 -13.62 12.84 -6.61
N ILE A 87 -12.65 13.43 -7.30
CA ILE A 87 -11.23 13.07 -7.12
C ILE A 87 -10.79 13.23 -5.66
N GLY A 88 -11.19 14.34 -5.01
CA GLY A 88 -10.87 14.59 -3.61
C GLY A 88 -11.46 13.53 -2.67
N ASP A 89 -12.77 13.22 -2.84
CA ASP A 89 -13.45 12.23 -2.03
C ASP A 89 -12.88 10.81 -2.27
N ALA A 90 -12.52 10.49 -3.50
CA ALA A 90 -11.88 9.22 -3.85
C ALA A 90 -10.54 9.01 -3.12
N ILE A 91 -9.69 10.05 -3.08
CA ILE A 91 -8.42 10.02 -2.38
C ILE A 91 -8.63 9.89 -0.87
N LYS A 92 -9.53 10.70 -0.29
CA LYS A 92 -9.89 10.62 1.13
C LYS A 92 -10.43 9.25 1.51
N LEU A 93 -11.29 8.68 0.68
CA LEU A 93 -11.85 7.33 0.89
C LEU A 93 -10.75 6.27 0.95
N MET A 94 -9.85 6.26 -0.04
CA MET A 94 -8.75 5.29 -0.09
C MET A 94 -7.81 5.43 1.11
N LEU A 95 -7.39 6.65 1.45
CA LEU A 95 -6.45 6.90 2.54
C LEU A 95 -7.09 6.63 3.91
N ARG A 96 -8.37 6.93 4.10
CA ARG A 96 -9.10 6.60 5.34
C ARG A 96 -9.12 5.08 5.56
N HIS A 97 -9.55 4.30 4.55
CA HIS A 97 -9.57 2.84 4.67
C HIS A 97 -8.18 2.25 4.86
N PHE A 98 -7.15 2.86 4.26
CA PHE A 98 -5.78 2.45 4.50
C PHE A 98 -5.33 2.75 5.94
N GLY A 99 -5.67 3.92 6.49
CA GLY A 99 -5.43 4.23 7.90
C GLY A 99 -6.14 3.27 8.86
N GLU A 100 -7.42 2.95 8.59
CA GLU A 100 -8.17 1.94 9.35
C GLU A 100 -7.53 0.55 9.25
N PHE A 101 -7.08 0.16 8.07
CA PHE A 101 -6.36 -1.10 7.86
C PHE A 101 -5.06 -1.18 8.66
N LEU A 102 -4.27 -0.10 8.70
CA LEU A 102 -3.02 -0.04 9.47
C LEU A 102 -3.26 -0.13 10.98
N ASN A 103 -4.40 0.38 11.46
CA ASN A 103 -4.75 0.38 12.88
C ASN A 103 -5.37 -0.95 13.36
N LYS A 104 -5.63 -1.92 12.47
CA LYS A 104 -6.09 -3.26 12.86
C LYS A 104 -4.99 -4.04 13.60
N ASN A 105 -5.42 -5.05 14.36
CA ASN A 105 -4.52 -6.00 15.04
C ASN A 105 -3.42 -5.30 15.86
N ASP A 106 -3.83 -4.45 16.81
CA ASP A 106 -2.94 -3.69 17.72
C ASP A 106 -1.89 -2.84 16.97
N GLN A 107 -2.30 -2.25 15.84
CA GLN A 107 -1.44 -1.41 14.98
C GLN A 107 -0.21 -2.17 14.43
N ARG A 108 -0.32 -3.47 14.30
CA ARG A 108 0.79 -4.32 13.86
C ARG A 108 1.36 -3.87 12.52
N TYR A 109 0.51 -3.61 11.54
CA TYR A 109 0.95 -3.13 10.24
C TYR A 109 1.59 -1.74 10.31
N LEU A 110 1.07 -0.84 11.14
CA LEU A 110 1.68 0.46 11.37
C LEU A 110 3.08 0.34 11.99
N LYS A 111 3.24 -0.54 12.98
CA LYS A 111 4.55 -0.82 13.61
C LYS A 111 5.55 -1.41 12.61
N CYS A 112 5.10 -2.36 11.76
CA CYS A 112 5.93 -2.92 10.70
C CYS A 112 6.28 -1.88 9.62
N ALA A 113 5.35 -0.99 9.24
CA ALA A 113 5.57 0.05 8.24
C ALA A 113 6.67 1.04 8.66
N ARG A 114 6.81 1.33 9.95
CA ARG A 114 7.89 2.17 10.48
C ARG A 114 9.29 1.58 10.24
N ASP A 115 9.39 0.26 10.22
CA ASP A 115 10.65 -0.45 9.91
C ASP A 115 10.83 -0.71 8.40
N ALA A 116 9.75 -0.70 7.61
CA ALA A 116 9.75 -1.07 6.20
C ALA A 116 10.54 -0.11 5.30
N VAL A 117 10.71 1.17 5.70
CA VAL A 117 11.53 2.15 4.96
C VAL A 117 13.01 1.76 4.91
N ARG A 118 13.45 0.87 5.79
CA ARG A 118 14.81 0.30 5.80
C ARG A 118 14.99 -0.87 4.82
N VAL A 119 13.89 -1.39 4.29
CA VAL A 119 13.86 -2.47 3.29
C VAL A 119 13.49 -1.85 1.94
N ASP A 120 13.99 -2.38 0.84
CA ASP A 120 13.62 -1.92 -0.51
C ASP A 120 12.15 -2.29 -0.83
N ILE A 121 11.22 -1.55 -0.18
CA ILE A 121 9.78 -1.75 -0.38
C ILE A 121 9.34 -1.43 -1.82
N LYS A 122 10.15 -0.67 -2.58
CA LYS A 122 9.80 -0.26 -3.94
C LYS A 122 9.54 -1.44 -4.86
N SER A 123 10.29 -2.54 -4.69
CA SER A 123 10.14 -3.76 -5.48
C SER A 123 8.77 -4.43 -5.27
N TYR A 124 8.10 -4.20 -4.14
CA TYR A 124 6.81 -4.80 -3.80
C TYR A 124 5.60 -3.93 -4.16
N LEU A 125 5.79 -2.63 -4.44
CA LEU A 125 4.69 -1.68 -4.66
C LEU A 125 3.99 -1.84 -6.01
N HIS A 126 4.55 -2.62 -6.95
CA HIS A 126 3.98 -2.75 -8.29
C HIS A 126 2.48 -3.16 -8.32
N PRO A 127 1.99 -4.12 -7.51
CA PRO A 127 0.55 -4.46 -7.51
C PRO A 127 -0.34 -3.29 -7.06
N ILE A 128 0.12 -2.47 -6.11
CA ILE A 128 -0.63 -1.28 -5.63
C ILE A 128 -0.64 -0.21 -6.72
N THR A 129 0.51 0.12 -7.30
CA THR A 129 0.60 1.14 -8.36
C THR A 129 -0.18 0.74 -9.61
N LYS A 130 -0.21 -0.56 -9.93
CA LYS A 130 -1.03 -1.12 -11.01
C LYS A 130 -2.51 -0.91 -10.72
N LEU A 131 -3.00 -1.32 -9.55
CA LEU A 131 -4.40 -1.14 -9.16
C LEU A 131 -4.81 0.33 -9.19
N LEU A 132 -4.00 1.23 -8.62
CA LEU A 132 -4.28 2.66 -8.62
C LEU A 132 -4.33 3.24 -10.04
N SER A 133 -3.44 2.80 -10.93
CA SER A 133 -3.47 3.20 -12.35
C SER A 133 -4.72 2.71 -13.07
N GLU A 134 -5.17 1.48 -12.80
CA GLU A 134 -6.42 0.92 -13.32
C GLU A 134 -7.65 1.69 -12.81
N ILE A 135 -7.64 2.10 -11.53
CA ILE A 135 -8.68 2.96 -10.95
C ILE A 135 -8.72 4.32 -11.68
N VAL A 136 -7.57 4.96 -11.92
CA VAL A 136 -7.52 6.24 -12.65
C VAL A 136 -8.11 6.09 -14.06
N ILE A 137 -7.80 5.01 -14.78
CA ILE A 137 -8.38 4.73 -16.09
C ILE A 137 -9.91 4.63 -15.99
N GLN A 138 -10.44 3.90 -15.01
CA GLN A 138 -11.89 3.77 -14.81
C GLN A 138 -12.55 5.09 -14.44
N VAL A 139 -11.90 5.92 -13.60
CA VAL A 139 -12.38 7.29 -13.27
C VAL A 139 -12.46 8.13 -14.54
N VAL A 140 -11.41 8.15 -15.38
CA VAL A 140 -11.41 8.91 -16.64
C VAL A 140 -12.48 8.41 -17.60
N MET A 141 -12.72 7.10 -17.66
CA MET A 141 -13.79 6.52 -18.51
C MET A 141 -15.19 6.87 -17.99
N HIS A 142 -15.37 6.96 -16.67
CA HIS A 142 -16.65 7.29 -16.05
C HIS A 142 -16.98 8.79 -16.10
N HIS A 143 -15.94 9.63 -16.15
CA HIS A 143 -16.02 11.10 -16.19
C HIS A 143 -15.40 11.62 -17.51
N PRO A 144 -16.17 11.63 -18.63
CA PRO A 144 -15.63 11.97 -19.94
C PRO A 144 -14.96 13.36 -20.03
N GLU A 145 -15.34 14.28 -19.14
CA GLU A 145 -14.69 15.59 -19.04
C GLU A 145 -13.19 15.50 -18.75
N TYR A 146 -12.74 14.47 -18.03
CA TYR A 146 -11.31 14.26 -17.73
C TYR A 146 -10.51 13.77 -18.93
N MET A 147 -11.14 13.23 -19.97
CA MET A 147 -10.45 12.85 -21.24
C MET A 147 -9.80 14.06 -21.94
N ARG A 148 -10.24 15.28 -21.59
CA ARG A 148 -9.66 16.52 -22.13
C ARG A 148 -8.38 16.94 -21.40
N LEU A 149 -8.01 16.32 -20.31
CA LEU A 149 -6.77 16.61 -19.57
C LEU A 149 -5.56 16.24 -20.44
N ARG A 150 -4.62 17.17 -20.56
CA ARG A 150 -3.53 17.07 -21.55
C ARG A 150 -2.41 16.11 -21.17
N ARG A 151 -2.23 15.82 -19.87
CA ARG A 151 -1.06 15.10 -19.34
C ARG A 151 -1.44 13.97 -18.38
N ILE A 152 -2.53 13.25 -18.66
CA ILE A 152 -3.02 12.19 -17.77
C ILE A 152 -1.91 11.20 -17.37
N PRO A 153 -1.08 10.66 -18.28
CA PRO A 153 -0.04 9.70 -17.87
C PRO A 153 0.99 10.28 -16.90
N ALA A 154 1.44 11.52 -17.14
CA ALA A 154 2.41 12.18 -16.27
C ALA A 154 1.80 12.51 -14.89
N MET A 155 0.56 13.00 -14.87
CA MET A 155 -0.19 13.26 -13.63
C MET A 155 -0.38 11.98 -12.83
N THR A 156 -0.86 10.91 -13.46
CA THR A 156 -1.06 9.60 -12.83
C THR A 156 0.24 9.10 -12.21
N TYR A 157 1.34 9.16 -12.96
CA TYR A 157 2.64 8.74 -12.45
C TYR A 157 3.07 9.55 -11.24
N ILE A 158 3.03 10.88 -11.32
CA ILE A 158 3.50 11.78 -10.25
C ILE A 158 2.62 11.63 -9.00
N PHE A 159 1.29 11.64 -9.14
CA PHE A 159 0.40 11.61 -7.99
C PHE A 159 0.36 10.23 -7.31
N ILE A 160 0.42 9.13 -8.07
CA ILE A 160 0.47 7.79 -7.47
C ILE A 160 1.80 7.61 -6.73
N HIS A 161 2.93 7.80 -7.40
CA HIS A 161 4.24 7.56 -6.77
C HIS A 161 4.56 8.59 -5.69
N GLY A 162 4.25 9.87 -5.91
CA GLY A 162 4.43 10.92 -4.92
C GLY A 162 3.54 10.73 -3.69
N GLY A 163 2.26 10.39 -3.90
CA GLY A 163 1.32 10.10 -2.82
C GLY A 163 1.74 8.88 -1.99
N ILE A 164 2.11 7.77 -2.63
CA ILE A 164 2.63 6.59 -1.93
C ILE A 164 3.88 6.95 -1.13
N PHE A 165 4.83 7.69 -1.73
CA PHE A 165 6.04 8.11 -1.03
C PHE A 165 5.72 9.00 0.18
N ALA A 166 4.83 9.98 0.03
CA ALA A 166 4.42 10.86 1.14
C ALA A 166 3.79 10.07 2.30
N VAL A 167 2.91 9.11 1.99
CA VAL A 167 2.29 8.22 2.99
C VAL A 167 3.36 7.36 3.67
N LEU A 168 4.25 6.71 2.92
CA LEU A 168 5.30 5.88 3.51
C LEU A 168 6.24 6.70 4.39
N GLN A 169 6.64 7.90 3.95
CA GLN A 169 7.50 8.80 4.72
C GLN A 169 6.81 9.22 6.03
N HIS A 170 5.52 9.60 5.96
CA HIS A 170 4.75 9.95 7.15
C HIS A 170 4.65 8.79 8.15
N LEU A 171 4.37 7.57 7.68
CA LEU A 171 4.22 6.38 8.53
C LEU A 171 5.54 5.95 9.17
N SER A 172 6.68 6.18 8.50
CA SER A 172 8.00 5.81 9.00
C SER A 172 8.60 6.80 9.99
N ASP A 173 8.08 8.03 10.00
CA ASP A 173 8.52 9.05 10.95
C ASP A 173 7.86 8.79 12.32
N PRO A 174 8.66 8.59 13.39
CA PRO A 174 8.10 8.43 14.74
C PRO A 174 7.43 9.70 15.27
N ASN A 175 7.72 10.86 14.69
CA ASN A 175 7.20 12.15 15.12
C ASN A 175 6.90 13.05 13.91
N PRO A 176 5.92 12.69 13.06
CA PRO A 176 5.64 13.41 11.84
C PRO A 176 5.16 14.84 12.14
N PRO A 177 5.54 15.83 11.31
CA PRO A 177 5.21 17.25 11.55
C PRO A 177 3.72 17.58 11.35
N ILE A 178 2.96 16.69 10.73
CA ILE A 178 1.53 16.79 10.47
C ILE A 178 0.83 15.49 10.86
N THR A 179 -0.47 15.55 11.11
CA THR A 179 -1.29 14.36 11.35
C THR A 179 -1.55 13.58 10.04
N TYR A 180 -1.95 12.33 10.17
CA TYR A 180 -2.37 11.52 9.00
C TYR A 180 -3.61 12.10 8.31
N GLU A 181 -4.49 12.76 9.06
CA GLU A 181 -5.66 13.46 8.53
C GLU A 181 -5.24 14.68 7.70
N GLU A 182 -4.34 15.53 8.21
CA GLU A 182 -3.78 16.65 7.46
C GLU A 182 -3.05 16.22 6.19
N LEU A 183 -2.31 15.10 6.23
CA LEU A 183 -1.71 14.51 5.03
C LEU A 183 -2.78 14.09 4.01
N THR A 184 -3.85 13.44 4.48
CA THR A 184 -4.97 12.99 3.63
C THR A 184 -5.67 14.16 2.96
N GLU A 185 -6.00 15.20 3.72
CA GLU A 185 -6.63 16.43 3.20
C GLU A 185 -5.69 17.11 2.20
N GLY A 186 -4.43 17.31 2.54
CA GLY A 186 -3.45 17.96 1.67
C GLY A 186 -3.24 17.23 0.33
N LEU A 187 -3.16 15.91 0.35
CA LEU A 187 -3.06 15.10 -0.89
C LEU A 187 -4.33 15.23 -1.74
N ALA A 188 -5.51 15.17 -1.11
CA ALA A 188 -6.79 15.28 -1.82
C ALA A 188 -6.95 16.68 -2.46
N GLU A 189 -6.64 17.74 -1.72
CA GLU A 189 -6.70 19.13 -2.21
C GLU A 189 -5.69 19.39 -3.32
N MET A 190 -4.45 18.94 -3.16
CA MET A 190 -3.40 19.13 -4.16
C MET A 190 -3.80 18.55 -5.53
N VAL A 191 -4.31 17.31 -5.55
CA VAL A 191 -4.72 16.66 -6.79
C VAL A 191 -5.97 17.31 -7.36
N THR A 192 -6.95 17.64 -6.52
CA THR A 192 -8.20 18.29 -6.93
C THR A 192 -7.92 19.66 -7.55
N HIS A 193 -7.11 20.49 -6.93
CA HIS A 193 -6.78 21.82 -7.44
C HIS A 193 -5.98 21.76 -8.75
N TYR A 194 -5.05 20.82 -8.83
CA TYR A 194 -4.29 20.61 -10.06
C TYR A 194 -5.21 20.22 -11.23
N VAL A 195 -6.08 19.23 -11.03
CA VAL A 195 -7.03 18.79 -12.06
C VAL A 195 -8.00 19.91 -12.44
N ALA A 196 -8.55 20.63 -11.47
CA ALA A 196 -9.45 21.76 -11.73
C ALA A 196 -8.75 22.86 -12.56
N ARG A 197 -7.49 23.16 -12.26
CA ARG A 197 -6.69 24.14 -13.02
C ARG A 197 -6.43 23.68 -14.46
N GLU A 198 -6.04 22.42 -14.67
CA GLU A 198 -5.83 21.86 -16.00
C GLU A 198 -7.13 21.85 -16.83
N MET A 199 -8.27 21.56 -16.20
CA MET A 199 -9.58 21.63 -16.85
C MET A 199 -9.92 23.04 -17.31
N GLN A 200 -9.64 24.07 -16.48
CA GLN A 200 -9.85 25.49 -16.85
C GLN A 200 -8.98 25.89 -18.04
N LEU A 201 -7.69 25.52 -18.02
CA LEU A 201 -6.75 25.81 -19.12
C LEU A 201 -7.18 25.16 -20.44
N THR A 202 -7.68 23.93 -20.36
CA THR A 202 -8.16 23.20 -21.56
C THR A 202 -9.42 23.86 -22.14
N LYS A 203 -10.33 24.37 -21.30
CA LYS A 203 -11.52 25.11 -21.74
C LYS A 203 -11.13 26.45 -22.40
N ALA A 204 -10.14 27.16 -21.85
CA ALA A 204 -9.68 28.44 -22.39
C ALA A 204 -8.97 28.32 -23.75
N LEU A 205 -8.41 27.15 -24.05
CA LEU A 205 -7.72 26.87 -25.33
C LEU A 205 -8.62 26.24 -26.40
N ALA A 206 -9.87 25.89 -26.06
CA ALA A 206 -10.84 25.41 -27.04
C ALA A 206 -11.27 26.59 -27.94
N PRO A 207 -11.20 26.48 -29.27
CA PRO A 207 -11.67 27.52 -30.18
C PRO A 207 -13.15 27.78 -29.92
N SER A 208 -13.51 29.06 -29.81
CA SER A 208 -14.89 29.51 -29.76
C SER A 208 -15.60 29.02 -31.03
N SER A 209 -16.56 28.13 -30.89
CA SER A 209 -17.38 27.58 -31.98
C SER A 209 -18.36 28.64 -32.45
#